data_3fb054a0b7f62cc84f3ab0fe7025f467
#
_entry.id   3fb054a0b7f62cc84f3ab0fe7025f467
#
_cell.length_a   1.000
_cell.length_b   1.000
_cell.length_c   1.000
_cell.angle_alpha   90.00
_cell.angle_beta   90.00
_cell.angle_gamma   90.00
#
_symmetry.space_group_name_H-M   'P 1'
#
loop_
_entity.id
_entity.type
_entity.pdbx_description
1 polymer ?
#
loop_
_entity_poly.entity_id
_entity_poly.type
_entity_poly.pdbx_seq_one_letter_code
_entity_poly.pdbx_strand_id
1 'polypeptide(L)'
;MSAARAKTGGEPWDAADETVAAASMASEARLLRNHPSVIGFLIGSDNAPPAAIAKMYVDTLHAEDWSLPIIAAAVDGATAETGPSGMKMAGPYAWIPPAYWYADKLGGAFGFDSEVSAGASIPLLDDLTRMLSPQELEALWKYPQARQFHASAAWSIFATIEPFDTALAKRYGPPKSLEDYVAKSQLDNYDNVRAQFEAFNAHMDAAKPSTGVIYWMLNNAWPSLHWHLYDYFLNPAGAYFGAKIANEPVHIQYSYDTRAIMLVNHTLTREHGLRALIRVRNLDGSVAYQRRLQDIELAGNGARQLAMLPALDGLSRTYFIELELASANGKPISRNVYWLSTQADELDWAHSNWYLTPVTRYADLTPLQSLPTATATVRATMQHEGAEDIASVTLTVPPSSKAVALFQHVSIKRSAGGELTLPILWSDNDVTLWPGESLTLTARFATPGAATPVVEVSGWNVPTISVPVAVESRTAALQERNH
;
A
#
# COMPACT_ATOMS: atom_id res chain seq x y z
N MET A 1 26.97 4.89 8.26
CA MET A 1 27.06 4.73 9.73
C MET A 1 27.94 5.75 10.43
N SER A 2 29.14 6.09 9.96
CA SER A 2 30.05 6.99 10.69
C SER A 2 29.57 8.44 10.81
N ALA A 3 28.96 9.04 9.78
CA ALA A 3 28.46 10.44 9.85
C ALA A 3 27.19 10.54 10.73
N ALA A 4 26.34 9.53 10.75
CA ALA A 4 25.19 9.48 11.66
C ALA A 4 25.65 9.28 13.11
N ARG A 5 26.66 8.43 13.36
CA ARG A 5 27.28 8.30 14.70
C ARG A 5 27.93 9.60 15.18
N ALA A 6 28.62 10.34 14.29
CA ALA A 6 29.19 11.64 14.66
C ALA A 6 28.13 12.67 15.07
N LYS A 7 26.96 12.67 14.42
CA LYS A 7 25.81 13.53 14.78
C LYS A 7 25.05 13.06 16.02
N THR A 8 25.08 11.77 16.32
CA THR A 8 24.38 11.16 17.47
C THR A 8 25.30 10.90 18.67
N GLY A 9 26.58 11.30 18.60
CA GLY A 9 27.55 11.04 19.67
C GLY A 9 28.11 9.61 19.72
N GLY A 10 27.94 8.84 18.62
CA GLY A 10 28.59 7.53 18.50
C GLY A 10 30.08 7.67 18.21
N GLU A 11 30.88 6.71 18.71
CA GLU A 11 32.32 6.67 18.46
C GLU A 11 32.60 6.49 16.96
N PRO A 12 33.65 7.16 16.42
CA PRO A 12 34.13 6.90 15.07
C PRO A 12 34.56 5.43 14.93
N TRP A 13 34.50 4.91 13.70
CA TRP A 13 35.03 3.57 13.44
C TRP A 13 36.54 3.54 13.69
N ASP A 14 36.98 2.51 14.37
CA ASP A 14 38.40 2.17 14.51
C ASP A 14 38.85 1.19 13.42
N ALA A 15 40.14 0.83 13.44
CA ALA A 15 40.69 -0.10 12.45
C ALA A 15 40.09 -1.51 12.52
N ALA A 16 39.57 -1.92 13.68
CA ALA A 16 38.91 -3.22 13.84
C ALA A 16 37.52 -3.15 13.17
N ASP A 17 36.76 -2.07 13.36
CA ASP A 17 35.47 -1.84 12.70
C ASP A 17 35.65 -1.83 11.16
N GLU A 18 36.66 -1.13 10.66
CA GLU A 18 36.95 -1.08 9.22
C GLU A 18 37.31 -2.47 8.65
N THR A 19 38.08 -3.26 9.40
CA THR A 19 38.43 -4.64 9.00
C THR A 19 37.20 -5.53 8.91
N VAL A 20 36.31 -5.44 9.89
CA VAL A 20 35.05 -6.22 9.88
C VAL A 20 34.14 -5.77 8.75
N ALA A 21 34.03 -4.46 8.52
CA ALA A 21 33.21 -3.91 7.45
C ALA A 21 33.72 -4.34 6.07
N ALA A 22 35.04 -4.31 5.82
CA ALA A 22 35.62 -4.79 4.57
C ALA A 22 35.37 -6.30 4.36
N ALA A 23 35.55 -7.11 5.41
CA ALA A 23 35.29 -8.54 5.33
C ALA A 23 33.80 -8.86 5.06
N SER A 24 32.88 -8.11 5.68
CA SER A 24 31.45 -8.23 5.45
C SER A 24 31.09 -7.85 4.02
N MET A 25 31.63 -6.73 3.51
CA MET A 25 31.43 -6.28 2.12
C MET A 25 31.91 -7.32 1.11
N ALA A 26 33.11 -7.90 1.34
CA ALA A 26 33.65 -8.97 0.51
C ALA A 26 32.75 -10.22 0.50
N SER A 27 32.22 -10.59 1.67
CA SER A 27 31.29 -11.71 1.80
C SER A 27 29.98 -11.49 1.04
N GLU A 28 29.39 -10.30 1.18
CA GLU A 28 28.17 -9.94 0.45
C GLU A 28 28.39 -9.87 -1.05
N ALA A 29 29.52 -9.31 -1.50
CA ALA A 29 29.85 -9.28 -2.93
C ALA A 29 29.94 -10.68 -3.51
N ARG A 30 30.63 -11.62 -2.83
CA ARG A 30 30.71 -13.05 -3.24
C ARG A 30 29.32 -13.71 -3.28
N LEU A 31 28.46 -13.40 -2.33
CA LEU A 31 27.10 -13.94 -2.26
C LEU A 31 26.26 -13.44 -3.44
N LEU A 32 26.31 -12.14 -3.73
CA LEU A 32 25.33 -11.46 -4.59
C LEU A 32 25.76 -11.33 -6.05
N ARG A 33 27.06 -11.28 -6.37
CA ARG A 33 27.56 -10.99 -7.74
C ARG A 33 27.09 -11.94 -8.84
N ASN A 34 26.66 -13.14 -8.49
CA ASN A 34 26.14 -14.13 -9.44
C ASN A 34 24.61 -14.17 -9.54
N HIS A 35 23.91 -13.26 -8.86
CA HIS A 35 22.46 -13.18 -8.91
C HIS A 35 22.01 -12.17 -9.97
N PRO A 36 21.36 -12.59 -11.07
CA PRO A 36 21.00 -11.70 -12.18
C PRO A 36 19.94 -10.65 -11.82
N SER A 37 19.24 -10.81 -10.69
CA SER A 37 18.28 -9.83 -10.16
C SER A 37 18.94 -8.69 -9.38
N VAL A 38 20.22 -8.80 -9.01
CA VAL A 38 20.98 -7.73 -8.37
C VAL A 38 21.51 -6.80 -9.44
N ILE A 39 21.18 -5.52 -9.37
CA ILE A 39 21.50 -4.53 -10.41
C ILE A 39 22.47 -3.45 -9.93
N GLY A 40 22.80 -3.39 -8.64
CA GLY A 40 23.71 -2.40 -8.08
C GLY A 40 23.92 -2.63 -6.59
N PHE A 41 24.88 -1.89 -6.02
CA PHE A 41 25.19 -1.93 -4.59
C PHE A 41 25.23 -0.52 -4.01
N LEU A 42 24.47 -0.26 -2.95
CA LEU A 42 24.49 1.01 -2.22
C LEU A 42 25.46 0.88 -1.04
N ILE A 43 26.49 1.72 -1.01
CA ILE A 43 27.53 1.68 0.05
C ILE A 43 27.23 2.61 1.23
N GLY A 44 26.18 3.41 1.15
CA GLY A 44 25.66 4.28 2.21
C GLY A 44 24.15 4.22 2.31
N SER A 45 23.61 4.61 3.47
CA SER A 45 22.18 4.75 3.74
C SER A 45 21.81 6.25 3.78
N ASP A 46 21.48 6.78 4.97
CA ASP A 46 21.07 8.19 5.20
C ASP A 46 22.18 9.22 4.90
N ASN A 47 23.39 8.75 4.70
CA ASN A 47 24.55 9.58 4.32
C ASN A 47 25.49 8.77 3.42
N ALA A 48 26.18 9.48 2.53
CA ALA A 48 27.34 8.91 1.86
C ALA A 48 28.44 8.61 2.89
N PRO A 49 29.18 7.47 2.75
CA PRO A 49 30.26 7.15 3.67
C PRO A 49 31.38 8.21 3.63
N PRO A 50 32.15 8.42 4.73
CA PRO A 50 33.39 9.20 4.68
C PRO A 50 34.35 8.65 3.63
N ALA A 51 35.20 9.53 3.08
CA ALA A 51 36.06 9.20 1.94
C ALA A 51 36.91 7.93 2.12
N ALA A 52 37.50 7.72 3.30
CA ALA A 52 38.29 6.52 3.57
C ALA A 52 37.44 5.24 3.53
N ILE A 53 36.23 5.29 4.10
CA ILE A 53 35.29 4.15 4.12
C ILE A 53 34.73 3.90 2.72
N ALA A 54 34.35 4.95 1.99
CA ALA A 54 33.89 4.82 0.62
C ALA A 54 34.94 4.13 -0.27
N LYS A 55 36.18 4.59 -0.17
CA LYS A 55 37.30 3.99 -0.90
C LYS A 55 37.48 2.52 -0.52
N MET A 56 37.52 2.19 0.76
CA MET A 56 37.66 0.83 1.25
C MET A 56 36.53 -0.08 0.71
N TYR A 57 35.30 0.37 0.72
CA TYR A 57 34.17 -0.39 0.19
C TYR A 57 34.29 -0.63 -1.32
N VAL A 58 34.61 0.43 -2.09
CA VAL A 58 34.74 0.32 -3.56
C VAL A 58 35.91 -0.59 -3.93
N ASP A 59 37.07 -0.43 -3.26
CA ASP A 59 38.25 -1.30 -3.48
C ASP A 59 37.91 -2.76 -3.17
N THR A 60 37.18 -3.03 -2.08
CA THR A 60 36.76 -4.38 -1.68
C THR A 60 35.81 -4.99 -2.71
N LEU A 61 34.81 -4.23 -3.17
CA LEU A 61 33.87 -4.71 -4.22
C LEU A 61 34.63 -5.05 -5.51
N HIS A 62 35.54 -4.20 -5.94
CA HIS A 62 36.35 -4.46 -7.15
C HIS A 62 37.29 -5.70 -6.97
N ALA A 63 37.86 -5.88 -5.79
CA ALA A 63 38.67 -7.05 -5.48
C ALA A 63 37.87 -8.38 -5.52
N GLU A 64 36.56 -8.30 -5.35
CA GLU A 64 35.64 -9.42 -5.46
C GLU A 64 34.94 -9.51 -6.82
N ASP A 65 35.52 -8.89 -7.87
CA ASP A 65 34.98 -8.89 -9.24
C ASP A 65 33.56 -8.33 -9.36
N TRP A 66 33.18 -7.34 -8.54
CA TRP A 66 31.89 -6.67 -8.66
C TRP A 66 31.85 -5.78 -9.91
N SER A 67 31.02 -6.11 -10.86
CA SER A 67 30.93 -5.42 -12.18
C SER A 67 29.68 -4.54 -12.32
N LEU A 68 28.80 -4.52 -11.32
CA LEU A 68 27.57 -3.74 -11.35
C LEU A 68 27.77 -2.34 -10.76
N PRO A 69 26.87 -1.37 -11.01
CA PRO A 69 26.95 -0.04 -10.44
C PRO A 69 27.13 -0.04 -8.93
N ILE A 70 28.01 0.83 -8.44
CA ILE A 70 28.21 1.12 -7.02
C ILE A 70 27.66 2.53 -6.77
N ILE A 71 26.73 2.66 -5.83
CA ILE A 71 25.97 3.89 -5.58
C ILE A 71 26.37 4.44 -4.21
N ALA A 72 26.64 5.75 -4.15
CA ALA A 72 27.18 6.42 -2.95
C ALA A 72 26.33 6.23 -1.69
N ALA A 73 25.01 6.38 -1.81
CA ALA A 73 24.07 6.34 -0.70
C ALA A 73 22.63 6.20 -1.20
N ALA A 74 21.73 5.85 -0.28
CA ALA A 74 20.29 5.89 -0.52
C ALA A 74 19.74 7.34 -0.61
N VAL A 75 20.40 8.30 0.02
CA VAL A 75 20.09 9.74 -0.04
C VAL A 75 20.77 10.40 -1.25
N ASP A 76 20.34 11.60 -1.60
CA ASP A 76 21.10 12.47 -2.52
C ASP A 76 22.48 12.80 -1.90
N GLY A 77 23.48 12.10 -2.37
CA GLY A 77 24.85 12.16 -1.86
C GLY A 77 25.87 11.75 -2.91
N ALA A 78 27.13 11.99 -2.66
CA ALA A 78 28.22 11.66 -3.58
C ALA A 78 29.48 11.23 -2.83
N THR A 79 30.30 10.37 -3.46
CA THR A 79 31.69 10.12 -3.08
C THR A 79 32.62 10.39 -4.27
N ALA A 80 33.92 10.49 -4.01
CA ALA A 80 34.89 10.65 -5.08
C ALA A 80 34.96 9.41 -5.98
N GLU A 81 34.69 8.24 -5.42
CA GLU A 81 34.79 6.94 -6.08
C GLU A 81 33.57 6.62 -6.95
N THR A 82 32.37 7.03 -6.52
CA THR A 82 31.11 6.65 -7.17
C THR A 82 30.43 7.78 -7.93
N GLY A 83 30.80 9.05 -7.62
CA GLY A 83 30.03 10.20 -8.07
C GLY A 83 28.68 10.34 -7.34
N PRO A 84 27.74 11.14 -7.91
CA PRO A 84 26.40 11.34 -7.34
C PRO A 84 25.59 10.04 -7.27
N SER A 85 24.81 9.86 -6.21
CA SER A 85 23.96 8.68 -6.03
C SER A 85 22.81 8.60 -7.05
N GLY A 86 22.29 9.73 -7.48
CA GLY A 86 21.07 9.79 -8.30
C GLY A 86 19.79 9.36 -7.55
N MET A 87 19.91 9.11 -6.25
CA MET A 87 18.81 8.73 -5.38
C MET A 87 18.23 9.95 -4.68
N LYS A 88 17.01 9.83 -4.16
CA LYS A 88 16.44 10.75 -3.18
C LYS A 88 15.84 9.97 -2.01
N MET A 89 15.93 10.56 -0.82
CA MET A 89 15.31 10.09 0.41
C MET A 89 14.87 11.32 1.19
N ALA A 90 13.75 11.89 0.77
CA ALA A 90 13.27 13.18 1.25
C ALA A 90 12.00 13.07 2.10
N GLY A 91 11.69 11.86 2.59
CA GLY A 91 10.45 11.56 3.29
C GLY A 91 9.23 11.58 2.36
N PRO A 92 8.02 11.75 2.88
CA PRO A 92 7.67 11.98 4.30
C PRO A 92 7.76 10.70 5.14
N TYR A 93 7.63 10.85 6.47
CA TYR A 93 7.51 9.73 7.41
C TYR A 93 6.30 9.88 8.34
N ALA A 94 5.71 11.07 8.40
CA ALA A 94 4.39 11.30 8.96
C ALA A 94 3.31 11.20 7.89
N TRP A 95 2.06 11.14 8.33
CA TRP A 95 0.91 11.14 7.42
C TRP A 95 0.88 12.37 6.52
N ILE A 96 0.56 12.17 5.25
CA ILE A 96 0.27 13.19 4.24
C ILE A 96 -0.93 12.74 3.41
N PRO A 97 -1.68 13.65 2.77
CA PRO A 97 -2.81 13.27 1.94
C PRO A 97 -2.38 12.69 0.57
N PRO A 98 -3.23 11.90 -0.10
CA PRO A 98 -2.97 11.31 -1.41
C PRO A 98 -2.41 12.27 -2.47
N ALA A 99 -2.88 13.53 -2.49
CA ALA A 99 -2.43 14.53 -3.44
C ALA A 99 -0.95 14.93 -3.30
N TYR A 100 -0.33 14.69 -2.14
CA TYR A 100 1.09 14.96 -1.90
C TYR A 100 1.98 14.26 -2.92
N TRP A 101 1.70 13.00 -3.18
CA TRP A 101 2.54 12.14 -4.01
C TRP A 101 2.68 12.63 -5.45
N TYR A 102 1.71 13.39 -5.95
CA TYR A 102 1.72 13.93 -7.32
C TYR A 102 2.52 15.23 -7.47
N ALA A 103 3.10 15.76 -6.39
CA ALA A 103 3.98 16.93 -6.45
C ALA A 103 5.39 16.57 -6.94
N ASP A 104 6.10 17.56 -7.49
CA ASP A 104 7.51 17.45 -7.90
C ASP A 104 8.48 17.92 -6.81
N LYS A 105 8.12 17.72 -5.54
CA LYS A 105 8.82 18.22 -4.35
C LYS A 105 9.02 17.10 -3.35
N LEU A 106 10.11 17.16 -2.59
CA LEU A 106 10.43 16.23 -1.52
C LEU A 106 10.26 14.75 -1.96
N GLY A 107 9.42 13.97 -1.28
CA GLY A 107 9.11 12.58 -1.61
C GLY A 107 8.09 12.37 -2.71
N GLY A 108 7.63 13.42 -3.41
CA GLY A 108 6.69 13.29 -4.52
C GLY A 108 7.24 12.46 -5.69
N ALA A 109 6.40 12.08 -6.63
CA ALA A 109 6.69 11.11 -7.68
C ALA A 109 7.60 11.66 -8.80
N PHE A 110 8.89 11.74 -8.54
CA PHE A 110 9.96 12.02 -9.50
C PHE A 110 11.27 11.37 -9.08
N GLY A 111 12.16 11.04 -10.02
CA GLY A 111 13.44 10.39 -9.75
C GLY A 111 13.27 9.00 -9.12
N PHE A 112 14.32 8.50 -8.49
CA PHE A 112 14.30 7.26 -7.72
C PHE A 112 14.25 7.59 -6.22
N ASP A 113 13.14 7.23 -5.56
CA ASP A 113 12.97 7.41 -4.12
C ASP A 113 13.30 6.11 -3.40
N SER A 114 14.43 6.11 -2.73
CA SER A 114 15.00 4.90 -2.12
C SER A 114 14.40 4.55 -0.77
N GLU A 115 13.70 5.51 -0.14
CA GLU A 115 13.04 5.29 1.14
C GLU A 115 11.97 6.35 1.39
N VAL A 116 10.71 5.93 1.43
CA VAL A 116 9.57 6.82 1.65
C VAL A 116 8.40 6.06 2.25
N SER A 117 7.60 6.71 3.09
CA SER A 117 6.46 6.11 3.78
C SER A 117 5.23 7.02 3.79
N ALA A 118 4.06 6.41 3.87
CA ALA A 118 2.77 7.11 4.02
C ALA A 118 2.38 7.40 5.50
N GLY A 119 3.31 7.21 6.45
CA GLY A 119 3.07 7.44 7.88
C GLY A 119 2.62 6.21 8.67
N ALA A 120 1.81 6.42 9.69
CA ALA A 120 1.34 5.33 10.55
C ALA A 120 0.56 4.28 9.77
N SER A 121 0.85 3.00 10.07
CA SER A 121 0.09 1.85 9.58
C SER A 121 -0.51 1.13 10.78
N ILE A 122 -1.82 1.22 10.93
CA ILE A 122 -2.51 0.65 12.09
C ILE A 122 -2.86 -0.82 11.79
N PRO A 123 -2.39 -1.79 12.62
CA PRO A 123 -2.79 -3.19 12.50
C PRO A 123 -4.31 -3.39 12.61
N LEU A 124 -4.79 -4.53 12.13
CA LEU A 124 -6.18 -4.92 12.34
C LEU A 124 -6.48 -5.17 13.82
N LEU A 125 -7.76 -5.13 14.20
CA LEU A 125 -8.19 -5.17 15.59
C LEU A 125 -7.69 -6.43 16.34
N ASP A 126 -7.73 -7.59 15.68
CA ASP A 126 -7.26 -8.86 16.27
C ASP A 126 -5.78 -8.77 16.68
N ASP A 127 -4.94 -8.11 15.88
CA ASP A 127 -3.51 -7.97 16.15
C ASP A 127 -3.20 -6.83 17.11
N LEU A 128 -3.96 -5.73 17.07
CA LEU A 128 -3.85 -4.68 18.09
C LEU A 128 -4.12 -5.21 19.49
N THR A 129 -5.12 -6.07 19.65
CA THR A 129 -5.46 -6.68 20.95
C THR A 129 -4.42 -7.68 21.45
N ARG A 130 -3.56 -8.19 20.57
CA ARG A 130 -2.43 -9.06 20.91
C ARG A 130 -1.19 -8.28 21.36
N MET A 131 -1.03 -7.04 20.87
CA MET A 131 0.18 -6.26 21.11
C MET A 131 0.01 -5.16 22.16
N LEU A 132 -1.19 -4.68 22.40
CA LEU A 132 -1.47 -3.54 23.27
C LEU A 132 -2.31 -3.95 24.49
N SER A 133 -1.98 -3.40 25.66
CA SER A 133 -2.82 -3.49 26.85
C SER A 133 -4.13 -2.72 26.66
N PRO A 134 -5.18 -3.00 27.48
CA PRO A 134 -6.43 -2.24 27.42
C PRO A 134 -6.25 -0.73 27.56
N GLN A 135 -5.29 -0.28 28.37
CA GLN A 135 -4.97 1.13 28.57
C GLN A 135 -4.32 1.76 27.33
N GLU A 136 -3.42 1.03 26.68
CA GLU A 136 -2.78 1.48 25.43
C GLU A 136 -3.76 1.49 24.27
N LEU A 137 -4.65 0.50 24.18
CA LEU A 137 -5.76 0.48 23.20
C LEU A 137 -6.67 1.68 23.39
N GLU A 138 -7.03 2.04 24.62
CA GLU A 138 -7.82 3.23 24.91
C GLU A 138 -7.06 4.51 24.53
N ALA A 139 -5.77 4.60 24.86
CA ALA A 139 -4.95 5.74 24.52
C ALA A 139 -4.78 5.93 23.01
N LEU A 140 -4.72 4.84 22.26
CA LEU A 140 -4.52 4.85 20.80
C LEU A 140 -5.57 5.70 20.06
N TRP A 141 -6.83 5.57 20.43
CA TRP A 141 -7.91 6.25 19.69
C TRP A 141 -8.51 7.47 20.39
N LYS A 142 -8.28 7.62 21.74
CA LYS A 142 -8.82 8.74 22.50
C LYS A 142 -7.86 9.92 22.65
N TYR A 143 -6.55 9.66 22.62
CA TYR A 143 -5.52 10.66 22.93
C TYR A 143 -4.50 10.79 21.80
N PRO A 144 -4.81 11.53 20.73
CA PRO A 144 -3.94 11.66 19.55
C PRO A 144 -2.50 12.10 19.86
N GLN A 145 -2.30 12.85 20.96
CA GLN A 145 -0.99 13.33 21.40
C GLN A 145 -0.24 12.35 22.31
N ALA A 146 -0.84 11.20 22.62
CA ALA A 146 -0.17 10.20 23.43
C ALA A 146 1.06 9.67 22.73
N ARG A 147 2.16 9.51 23.48
CA ARG A 147 3.35 8.85 22.96
C ARG A 147 3.15 7.35 23.04
N GLN A 148 3.35 6.71 21.90
CA GLN A 148 3.12 5.28 21.73
C GLN A 148 4.45 4.56 21.69
N PHE A 149 4.73 3.68 22.66
CA PHE A 149 5.94 2.85 22.66
C PHE A 149 6.06 2.02 21.37
N HIS A 150 4.94 1.48 20.91
CA HIS A 150 4.87 0.70 19.67
C HIS A 150 4.99 1.56 18.38
N ALA A 151 5.03 2.88 18.48
CA ALA A 151 5.43 3.75 17.39
C ALA A 151 6.95 3.95 17.38
N SER A 152 7.52 4.42 18.51
CA SER A 152 8.97 4.59 18.66
C SER A 152 9.34 4.88 20.13
N ALA A 153 10.64 4.98 20.39
CA ALA A 153 11.13 5.41 21.70
C ALA A 153 10.57 6.79 22.10
N ALA A 154 10.27 6.97 23.40
CA ALA A 154 9.56 8.14 23.89
C ALA A 154 10.23 9.51 23.59
N TRP A 155 11.53 9.53 23.33
CA TRP A 155 12.29 10.74 22.93
C TRP A 155 12.23 11.05 21.42
N SER A 156 11.82 10.08 20.61
CA SER A 156 11.79 10.20 19.15
C SER A 156 10.60 11.07 18.69
N ILE A 157 10.78 11.78 17.57
CA ILE A 157 9.68 12.46 16.89
C ILE A 157 8.64 11.47 16.35
N PHE A 158 9.04 10.23 16.13
CA PHE A 158 8.17 9.15 15.66
C PHE A 158 7.34 8.50 16.78
N ALA A 159 7.53 8.89 18.05
CA ALA A 159 6.78 8.31 19.18
C ALA A 159 5.31 8.75 19.24
N THR A 160 4.91 9.71 18.42
CA THR A 160 3.51 10.15 18.29
C THR A 160 3.01 9.88 16.88
N ILE A 161 1.75 9.49 16.77
CA ILE A 161 1.03 9.34 15.49
C ILE A 161 -0.01 10.46 15.32
N GLU A 162 0.15 11.57 16.05
CA GLU A 162 -0.77 12.73 16.05
C GLU A 162 -1.11 13.26 14.65
N PRO A 163 -0.15 13.38 13.68
CA PRO A 163 -0.50 13.81 12.33
C PRO A 163 -1.50 12.88 11.65
N PHE A 164 -1.36 11.56 11.83
CA PHE A 164 -2.29 10.56 11.33
C PHE A 164 -3.65 10.66 12.02
N ASP A 165 -3.70 10.66 13.35
CA ASP A 165 -4.95 10.72 14.11
C ASP A 165 -5.73 12.01 13.84
N THR A 166 -5.00 13.13 13.69
CA THR A 166 -5.59 14.42 13.31
C THR A 166 -6.23 14.35 11.94
N ALA A 167 -5.53 13.80 10.96
CA ALA A 167 -6.03 13.64 9.61
C ALA A 167 -7.25 12.71 9.57
N LEU A 168 -7.18 11.59 10.27
CA LEU A 168 -8.27 10.63 10.39
C LEU A 168 -9.54 11.29 10.92
N ALA A 169 -9.42 12.04 12.04
CA ALA A 169 -10.55 12.74 12.64
C ALA A 169 -11.10 13.87 11.74
N LYS A 170 -10.24 14.57 11.02
CA LYS A 170 -10.64 15.67 10.10
C LYS A 170 -11.28 15.16 8.83
N ARG A 171 -10.78 14.05 8.27
CA ARG A 171 -11.29 13.46 7.00
C ARG A 171 -12.53 12.62 7.23
N TYR A 172 -12.52 11.72 8.21
CA TYR A 172 -13.59 10.72 8.44
C TYR A 172 -14.46 11.01 9.65
N GLY A 173 -14.18 12.09 10.39
CA GLY A 173 -14.80 12.43 11.68
C GLY A 173 -14.16 11.71 12.86
N PRO A 174 -14.27 12.29 14.08
CA PRO A 174 -13.68 11.72 15.29
C PRO A 174 -14.08 10.26 15.49
N PRO A 175 -13.15 9.36 15.88
CA PRO A 175 -13.48 7.98 16.22
C PRO A 175 -14.48 7.89 17.37
N LYS A 176 -15.41 6.92 17.31
CA LYS A 176 -16.45 6.69 18.32
C LYS A 176 -16.15 5.46 19.18
N SER A 177 -15.31 4.56 18.70
CA SER A 177 -14.82 3.37 19.39
C SER A 177 -13.48 2.94 18.80
N LEU A 178 -12.84 1.93 19.38
CA LEU A 178 -11.62 1.35 18.83
C LEU A 178 -11.87 0.70 17.44
N GLU A 179 -13.00 0.00 17.28
CA GLU A 179 -13.38 -0.62 16.01
C GLU A 179 -13.59 0.44 14.92
N ASP A 180 -14.25 1.56 15.24
CA ASP A 180 -14.46 2.68 14.33
C ASP A 180 -13.12 3.36 13.97
N TYR A 181 -12.19 3.47 14.94
CA TYR A 181 -10.84 3.96 14.71
C TYR A 181 -10.08 3.06 13.72
N VAL A 182 -10.10 1.75 13.95
CA VAL A 182 -9.42 0.78 13.09
C VAL A 182 -10.04 0.80 11.68
N ALA A 183 -11.37 0.80 11.56
CA ALA A 183 -12.03 0.85 10.25
C ALA A 183 -11.63 2.09 9.46
N LYS A 184 -11.61 3.28 10.09
CA LYS A 184 -11.15 4.52 9.47
C LYS A 184 -9.68 4.46 9.08
N SER A 185 -8.85 3.88 9.95
CA SER A 185 -7.42 3.73 9.70
C SER A 185 -7.14 2.86 8.48
N GLN A 186 -7.88 1.76 8.31
CA GLN A 186 -7.71 0.88 7.15
C GLN A 186 -8.07 1.58 5.84
N LEU A 187 -9.17 2.35 5.79
CA LEU A 187 -9.52 3.13 4.61
C LEU A 187 -8.43 4.15 4.27
N ASP A 188 -7.94 4.89 5.27
CA ASP A 188 -6.94 5.94 5.07
C ASP A 188 -5.58 5.35 4.65
N ASN A 189 -5.14 4.27 5.29
CA ASN A 189 -3.90 3.58 4.93
C ASN A 189 -3.95 3.01 3.51
N TYR A 190 -5.08 2.40 3.11
CA TYR A 190 -5.28 1.90 1.76
C TYR A 190 -5.20 3.02 0.73
N ASP A 191 -5.96 4.10 0.92
CA ASP A 191 -6.05 5.24 -0.01
C ASP A 191 -4.68 5.92 -0.18
N ASN A 192 -3.97 6.15 0.92
CA ASN A 192 -2.71 6.87 0.92
C ASN A 192 -1.57 6.05 0.30
N VAL A 193 -1.43 4.78 0.67
CA VAL A 193 -0.38 3.91 0.11
C VAL A 193 -0.65 3.61 -1.36
N ARG A 194 -1.93 3.39 -1.76
CA ARG A 194 -2.30 3.27 -3.16
C ARG A 194 -1.86 4.50 -3.95
N ALA A 195 -2.22 5.69 -3.47
CA ALA A 195 -1.90 6.95 -4.15
C ALA A 195 -0.39 7.18 -4.30
N GLN A 196 0.42 6.72 -3.34
CA GLN A 196 1.88 6.77 -3.44
C GLN A 196 2.38 6.03 -4.67
N PHE A 197 2.07 4.75 -4.80
CA PHE A 197 2.54 3.95 -5.94
C PHE A 197 1.91 4.41 -7.26
N GLU A 198 0.62 4.76 -7.26
CA GLU A 198 -0.06 5.27 -8.45
C GLU A 198 0.52 6.58 -8.97
N ALA A 199 1.00 7.48 -8.09
CA ALA A 199 1.67 8.71 -8.52
C ALA A 199 2.99 8.41 -9.22
N PHE A 200 3.82 7.51 -8.67
CA PHE A 200 5.05 7.08 -9.33
C PHE A 200 4.78 6.39 -10.67
N ASN A 201 3.75 5.59 -10.75
CA ASN A 201 3.30 4.97 -12.00
C ASN A 201 2.83 6.02 -13.03
N ALA A 202 2.02 6.99 -12.63
CA ALA A 202 1.51 8.03 -13.52
C ALA A 202 2.63 8.89 -14.11
N HIS A 203 3.70 9.10 -13.36
CA HIS A 203 4.80 9.99 -13.72
C HIS A 203 5.98 9.31 -14.39
N MET A 204 5.91 8.00 -14.72
CA MET A 204 7.04 7.30 -15.34
C MET A 204 7.46 7.90 -16.69
N ASP A 205 6.55 8.54 -17.42
CA ASP A 205 6.78 9.21 -18.70
C ASP A 205 6.63 10.75 -18.62
N ALA A 206 6.66 11.33 -17.40
CA ALA A 206 6.56 12.78 -17.20
C ALA A 206 7.84 13.50 -17.62
N ALA A 207 7.78 14.83 -17.76
CA ALA A 207 8.95 15.66 -18.06
C ALA A 207 10.05 15.55 -16.99
N LYS A 208 9.69 15.27 -15.74
CA LYS A 208 10.56 14.91 -14.62
C LYS A 208 10.15 13.51 -14.18
N PRO A 209 10.66 12.46 -14.84
CA PRO A 209 10.11 11.13 -14.70
C PRO A 209 10.40 10.53 -13.32
N SER A 210 9.47 9.72 -12.83
CA SER A 210 9.73 8.78 -11.75
C SER A 210 10.43 7.54 -12.32
N THR A 211 11.46 7.06 -11.65
CA THR A 211 12.24 5.89 -12.09
C THR A 211 12.16 4.73 -11.11
N GLY A 212 11.61 4.96 -9.93
CA GLY A 212 11.35 3.92 -8.94
C GLY A 212 11.03 4.50 -7.57
N VAL A 213 10.46 3.64 -6.74
CA VAL A 213 10.17 3.93 -5.33
C VAL A 213 10.34 2.67 -4.49
N ILE A 214 10.96 2.81 -3.33
CA ILE A 214 11.05 1.76 -2.31
C ILE A 214 10.27 2.22 -1.08
N TYR A 215 9.25 1.45 -0.73
CA TYR A 215 8.41 1.74 0.42
C TYR A 215 9.11 1.32 1.73
N TRP A 216 9.18 2.23 2.67
CA TRP A 216 9.61 1.97 4.03
C TRP A 216 8.39 1.78 4.94
N MET A 217 7.99 0.51 5.31
CA MET A 217 8.71 -0.72 4.96
C MET A 217 7.75 -1.91 4.81
N LEU A 218 8.27 -3.06 4.36
CA LEU A 218 7.44 -4.25 4.14
C LEU A 218 6.81 -4.77 5.44
N ASN A 219 7.62 -4.97 6.50
CA ASN A 219 7.17 -5.46 7.80
C ASN A 219 8.10 -5.01 8.91
N ASN A 220 7.69 -5.19 10.16
CA ASN A 220 8.44 -4.80 11.34
C ASN A 220 9.08 -5.99 12.05
N ALA A 221 10.26 -5.77 12.65
CA ALA A 221 10.95 -6.76 13.49
C ALA A 221 10.35 -6.88 14.90
N TRP A 222 9.40 -6.03 15.27
CA TRP A 222 8.68 -6.01 16.54
C TRP A 222 7.26 -5.45 16.32
N PRO A 223 6.28 -5.69 17.20
CA PRO A 223 4.93 -5.14 17.06
C PRO A 223 4.97 -3.61 16.99
N SER A 224 4.51 -3.03 15.87
CA SER A 224 4.65 -1.60 15.59
C SER A 224 3.38 -1.00 15.01
N LEU A 225 3.24 0.33 15.14
CA LEU A 225 2.18 1.15 14.55
C LEU A 225 2.65 1.94 13.34
N HIS A 226 3.90 1.74 12.86
CA HIS A 226 4.51 2.51 11.78
C HIS A 226 4.92 1.69 10.57
N TRP A 227 4.67 2.28 9.41
CA TRP A 227 5.31 2.09 8.10
C TRP A 227 5.27 0.67 7.53
N HIS A 228 4.40 -0.22 8.00
CA HIS A 228 4.37 -1.57 7.50
C HIS A 228 3.25 -1.81 6.47
N LEU A 229 3.49 -2.75 5.56
CA LEU A 229 2.48 -3.36 4.70
C LEU A 229 1.93 -4.63 5.35
N TYR A 230 2.81 -5.46 5.90
CA TYR A 230 2.48 -6.57 6.80
C TYR A 230 2.82 -6.16 8.24
N ASP A 231 1.92 -6.39 9.17
CA ASP A 231 2.23 -6.18 10.57
C ASP A 231 3.21 -7.24 11.10
N TYR A 232 3.58 -7.13 12.38
CA TYR A 232 4.49 -8.09 13.02
C TYR A 232 4.00 -9.54 12.95
N PHE A 233 2.70 -9.77 12.92
CA PHE A 233 2.07 -11.09 12.87
C PHE A 233 1.90 -11.62 11.44
N LEU A 234 2.42 -10.91 10.44
CA LEU A 234 2.33 -11.19 9.01
C LEU A 234 0.89 -11.11 8.48
N ASN A 235 0.07 -10.26 9.09
CA ASN A 235 -1.28 -9.97 8.64
C ASN A 235 -1.26 -8.79 7.67
N PRO A 236 -1.70 -8.95 6.41
CA PRO A 236 -1.82 -7.84 5.47
C PRO A 236 -3.09 -7.04 5.79
N ALA A 237 -2.94 -5.71 5.82
CA ALA A 237 -4.04 -4.78 6.10
C ALA A 237 -4.22 -3.77 4.97
N GLY A 238 -5.00 -2.71 5.17
CA GLY A 238 -5.34 -1.73 4.13
C GLY A 238 -4.13 -1.17 3.38
N ALA A 239 -3.02 -0.86 4.07
CA ALA A 239 -1.78 -0.40 3.43
C ALA A 239 -1.24 -1.40 2.39
N TYR A 240 -1.24 -2.70 2.72
CA TYR A 240 -0.79 -3.76 1.81
C TYR A 240 -1.69 -3.86 0.56
N PHE A 241 -3.01 -3.86 0.75
CA PHE A 241 -3.92 -4.00 -0.38
C PHE A 241 -3.95 -2.74 -1.25
N GLY A 242 -3.75 -1.55 -0.67
CA GLY A 242 -3.49 -0.32 -1.41
C GLY A 242 -2.23 -0.41 -2.27
N ALA A 243 -1.11 -0.90 -1.71
CA ALA A 243 0.10 -1.15 -2.47
C ALA A 243 -0.10 -2.20 -3.57
N LYS A 244 -0.80 -3.30 -3.24
CA LYS A 244 -1.02 -4.42 -4.16
C LYS A 244 -1.81 -4.00 -5.40
N ILE A 245 -2.94 -3.29 -5.22
CA ILE A 245 -3.77 -2.84 -6.35
C ILE A 245 -3.03 -1.85 -7.23
N ALA A 246 -2.28 -0.91 -6.64
CA ALA A 246 -1.51 0.09 -7.38
C ALA A 246 -0.37 -0.51 -8.22
N ASN A 247 0.13 -1.69 -7.83
CA ASN A 247 1.22 -2.39 -8.51
C ASN A 247 0.74 -3.54 -9.41
N GLU A 248 -0.52 -3.56 -9.82
CA GLU A 248 -0.99 -4.49 -10.86
C GLU A 248 -0.15 -4.31 -12.14
N PRO A 249 0.24 -5.41 -12.81
CA PRO A 249 1.09 -5.32 -14.01
C PRO A 249 0.51 -4.45 -15.13
N VAL A 250 -0.81 -4.46 -15.30
CA VAL A 250 -1.56 -3.55 -16.18
C VAL A 250 -2.68 -2.94 -15.35
N HIS A 251 -2.64 -1.62 -15.18
CA HIS A 251 -3.45 -0.93 -14.18
C HIS A 251 -4.19 0.27 -14.77
N ILE A 252 -5.41 0.55 -14.25
CA ILE A 252 -6.19 1.75 -14.51
C ILE A 252 -6.34 2.55 -13.22
N GLN A 253 -5.95 3.84 -13.24
CA GLN A 253 -5.86 4.67 -12.05
C GLN A 253 -6.33 6.11 -12.27
N TYR A 254 -6.59 6.81 -11.15
CA TYR A 254 -6.94 8.23 -11.10
C TYR A 254 -5.77 9.07 -10.58
N SER A 255 -5.46 10.17 -11.24
CA SER A 255 -4.43 11.13 -10.79
C SER A 255 -5.06 12.28 -10.00
N TYR A 256 -4.62 12.44 -8.75
CA TYR A 256 -5.21 13.42 -7.81
C TYR A 256 -4.87 14.87 -8.16
N ASP A 257 -3.81 15.13 -8.91
CA ASP A 257 -3.37 16.46 -9.35
C ASP A 257 -4.16 16.98 -10.54
N THR A 258 -4.34 16.15 -11.57
CA THR A 258 -4.89 16.53 -12.87
C THR A 258 -6.32 16.05 -13.10
N ARG A 259 -6.83 15.14 -12.29
CA ARG A 259 -8.07 14.38 -12.51
C ARG A 259 -8.02 13.51 -13.77
N ALA A 260 -6.83 13.16 -14.22
CA ALA A 260 -6.65 12.26 -15.33
C ALA A 260 -6.95 10.81 -14.93
N ILE A 261 -7.50 10.05 -15.87
CA ILE A 261 -7.53 8.60 -15.82
C ILE A 261 -6.33 8.11 -16.61
N MET A 262 -5.43 7.40 -15.92
CA MET A 262 -4.21 6.88 -16.49
C MET A 262 -4.30 5.37 -16.68
N LEU A 263 -3.64 4.87 -17.71
CA LEU A 263 -3.32 3.46 -17.89
C LEU A 263 -1.82 3.28 -17.72
N VAL A 264 -1.43 2.24 -17.02
CA VAL A 264 -0.04 1.89 -16.75
C VAL A 264 0.18 0.44 -17.14
N ASN A 265 1.32 0.15 -17.75
CA ASN A 265 1.72 -1.20 -18.14
C ASN A 265 3.19 -1.41 -17.75
N HIS A 266 3.41 -2.19 -16.71
CA HIS A 266 4.75 -2.59 -16.25
C HIS A 266 5.30 -3.82 -16.96
N THR A 267 4.49 -4.46 -17.82
CA THR A 267 4.98 -5.58 -18.64
C THR A 267 5.77 -5.05 -19.83
N LEU A 268 6.57 -5.91 -20.44
CA LEU A 268 7.27 -5.57 -21.69
C LEU A 268 6.40 -5.76 -22.93
N THR A 269 5.22 -6.35 -22.78
CA THR A 269 4.30 -6.66 -23.87
C THR A 269 3.30 -5.52 -24.07
N ARG A 270 3.08 -5.13 -25.32
CA ARG A 270 2.03 -4.19 -25.69
C ARG A 270 0.66 -4.84 -25.56
N GLU A 271 -0.29 -4.13 -24.97
CA GLU A 271 -1.69 -4.53 -24.89
C GLU A 271 -2.52 -3.90 -26.00
N HIS A 272 -3.47 -4.66 -26.55
CA HIS A 272 -4.32 -4.25 -27.68
C HIS A 272 -5.79 -4.53 -27.42
N GLY A 273 -6.65 -3.67 -27.98
CA GLY A 273 -8.10 -3.86 -27.94
C GLY A 273 -8.70 -3.79 -26.55
N LEU A 274 -7.99 -3.14 -25.60
CA LEU A 274 -8.48 -2.98 -24.22
C LEU A 274 -9.78 -2.20 -24.20
N ARG A 275 -10.60 -2.45 -23.18
CA ARG A 275 -11.86 -1.78 -22.90
C ARG A 275 -11.81 -1.17 -21.52
N ALA A 276 -12.27 0.08 -21.40
CA ALA A 276 -12.33 0.76 -20.11
C ALA A 276 -13.72 1.29 -19.81
N LEU A 277 -14.13 1.20 -18.56
CA LEU A 277 -15.28 1.87 -17.99
C LEU A 277 -14.81 2.86 -16.94
N ILE A 278 -15.24 4.11 -17.08
CA ILE A 278 -15.04 5.19 -16.12
C ILE A 278 -16.42 5.59 -15.63
N ARG A 279 -16.66 5.53 -14.33
CA ARG A 279 -17.93 5.89 -13.72
C ARG A 279 -17.72 6.74 -12.47
N VAL A 280 -18.45 7.86 -12.38
CA VAL A 280 -18.50 8.68 -11.15
C VAL A 280 -19.89 8.53 -10.55
N ARG A 281 -19.94 8.21 -9.27
CA ARG A 281 -21.16 8.01 -8.50
C ARG A 281 -21.24 8.94 -7.32
N ASN A 282 -22.40 9.49 -7.09
CA ASN A 282 -22.72 10.15 -5.82
C ASN A 282 -22.77 9.15 -4.66
N LEU A 283 -22.80 9.66 -3.45
CA LEU A 283 -22.85 8.86 -2.22
C LEU A 283 -24.09 7.95 -2.16
N ASP A 284 -25.20 8.37 -2.75
CA ASP A 284 -26.43 7.59 -2.86
C ASP A 284 -26.41 6.50 -3.97
N GLY A 285 -25.27 6.37 -4.67
CA GLY A 285 -25.06 5.42 -5.75
C GLY A 285 -25.53 5.90 -7.13
N SER A 286 -26.19 7.07 -7.24
CA SER A 286 -26.59 7.63 -8.52
C SER A 286 -25.37 7.94 -9.39
N VAL A 287 -25.49 7.68 -10.71
CA VAL A 287 -24.39 7.89 -11.66
C VAL A 287 -24.39 9.34 -12.15
N ALA A 288 -23.38 10.10 -11.73
CA ALA A 288 -23.17 11.48 -12.18
C ALA A 288 -22.44 11.57 -13.53
N TYR A 289 -21.58 10.59 -13.83
CA TYR A 289 -20.84 10.52 -15.09
C TYR A 289 -20.51 9.08 -15.44
N GLN A 290 -20.57 8.75 -16.73
CA GLN A 290 -20.12 7.47 -17.25
C GLN A 290 -19.52 7.61 -18.63
N ARG A 291 -18.39 6.95 -18.86
CA ARG A 291 -17.75 6.85 -20.18
C ARG A 291 -17.25 5.43 -20.41
N ARG A 292 -17.51 4.88 -21.59
CA ARG A 292 -16.95 3.61 -22.05
C ARG A 292 -15.99 3.89 -23.21
N LEU A 293 -14.85 3.24 -23.20
CA LEU A 293 -13.82 3.35 -24.21
C LEU A 293 -13.47 1.95 -24.69
N GLN A 294 -13.17 1.81 -25.97
CA GLN A 294 -12.85 0.53 -26.61
C GLN A 294 -11.63 0.71 -27.52
N ASP A 295 -11.10 -0.38 -28.01
CA ASP A 295 -9.96 -0.42 -28.94
C ASP A 295 -8.76 0.38 -28.44
N ILE A 296 -8.50 0.27 -27.12
CA ILE A 296 -7.41 0.99 -26.46
C ILE A 296 -6.13 0.18 -26.67
N GLU A 297 -5.07 0.88 -27.07
CA GLU A 297 -3.71 0.36 -27.11
C GLU A 297 -2.88 0.92 -25.98
N LEU A 298 -2.01 0.10 -25.37
CA LEU A 298 -1.11 0.48 -24.30
C LEU A 298 0.27 -0.14 -24.55
N ALA A 299 1.29 0.70 -24.70
CA ALA A 299 2.66 0.25 -24.88
C ALA A 299 3.16 -0.55 -23.67
N GLY A 300 4.08 -1.49 -23.88
CA GLY A 300 4.79 -2.12 -22.78
C GLY A 300 5.72 -1.13 -22.11
N ASN A 301 5.89 -1.27 -20.80
CA ASN A 301 6.70 -0.42 -19.91
C ASN A 301 6.43 1.08 -20.14
N GLY A 302 5.17 1.47 -19.96
CA GLY A 302 4.76 2.87 -20.19
C GLY A 302 3.47 3.24 -19.49
N ALA A 303 3.25 4.55 -19.37
CA ALA A 303 2.02 5.16 -18.86
C ALA A 303 1.35 6.00 -19.95
N ARG A 304 0.02 6.03 -19.93
CA ARG A 304 -0.76 6.79 -20.90
C ARG A 304 -1.98 7.42 -20.26
N GLN A 305 -2.18 8.71 -20.48
CA GLN A 305 -3.45 9.35 -20.16
C GLN A 305 -4.55 8.84 -21.10
N LEU A 306 -5.57 8.21 -20.54
CA LEU A 306 -6.72 7.68 -21.25
C LEU A 306 -7.81 8.74 -21.43
N ALA A 307 -8.08 9.50 -20.36
CA ALA A 307 -9.12 10.51 -20.31
C ALA A 307 -8.81 11.57 -19.24
N MET A 308 -9.51 12.70 -19.35
CA MET A 308 -9.67 13.68 -18.27
C MET A 308 -11.09 13.60 -17.75
N LEU A 309 -11.28 13.57 -16.43
CA LEU A 309 -12.61 13.76 -15.87
C LEU A 309 -13.01 15.23 -15.98
N PRO A 310 -14.18 15.52 -16.56
CA PRO A 310 -14.68 16.90 -16.62
C PRO A 310 -15.00 17.43 -15.20
N ALA A 311 -15.16 18.73 -15.08
CA ALA A 311 -15.86 19.29 -13.94
C ALA A 311 -17.31 18.80 -13.97
N LEU A 312 -17.79 18.27 -12.86
CA LEU A 312 -19.14 17.73 -12.73
C LEU A 312 -19.92 18.57 -11.72
N ASP A 313 -21.05 19.09 -12.15
CA ASP A 313 -21.97 19.76 -11.25
C ASP A 313 -22.86 18.74 -10.52
N GLY A 314 -23.32 19.09 -9.31
CA GLY A 314 -24.24 18.25 -8.55
C GLY A 314 -23.64 17.01 -7.91
N LEU A 315 -22.30 16.93 -7.77
CA LEU A 315 -21.66 15.89 -6.98
C LEU A 315 -22.01 16.04 -5.50
N SER A 316 -22.28 14.91 -4.84
CA SER A 316 -22.32 14.86 -3.37
C SER A 316 -20.95 15.23 -2.77
N ARG A 317 -20.93 15.73 -1.53
CA ARG A 317 -19.70 16.13 -0.82
C ARG A 317 -18.62 15.06 -0.90
N THR A 318 -18.99 13.82 -0.62
CA THR A 318 -18.18 12.63 -0.89
C THR A 318 -18.81 11.87 -2.03
N TYR A 319 -18.00 11.42 -2.99
CA TYR A 319 -18.40 10.69 -4.18
C TYR A 319 -17.39 9.60 -4.52
N PHE A 320 -17.75 8.71 -5.42
CA PHE A 320 -16.90 7.59 -5.83
C PHE A 320 -16.50 7.71 -7.30
N ILE A 321 -15.27 7.24 -7.59
CA ILE A 321 -14.84 6.96 -8.96
C ILE A 321 -14.61 5.45 -9.04
N GLU A 322 -15.28 4.81 -9.99
CA GLU A 322 -15.16 3.41 -10.33
C GLU A 322 -14.49 3.30 -11.69
N LEU A 323 -13.37 2.59 -11.74
CA LEU A 323 -12.59 2.35 -12.94
C LEU A 323 -12.48 0.85 -13.17
N GLU A 324 -12.76 0.41 -14.41
CA GLU A 324 -12.62 -0.96 -14.83
C GLU A 324 -11.82 -1.02 -16.13
N LEU A 325 -10.91 -1.96 -16.22
CA LEU A 325 -10.16 -2.29 -17.41
C LEU A 325 -10.34 -3.77 -17.74
N ALA A 326 -10.65 -4.06 -18.98
CA ALA A 326 -10.82 -5.41 -19.48
C ALA A 326 -10.08 -5.60 -20.80
N SER A 327 -9.72 -6.85 -21.08
CA SER A 327 -9.16 -7.25 -22.37
C SER A 327 -10.19 -7.19 -23.51
N ALA A 328 -9.74 -7.37 -24.72
CA ALA A 328 -10.58 -7.35 -25.93
C ALA A 328 -11.77 -8.34 -25.86
N ASN A 329 -11.57 -9.51 -25.23
CA ASN A 329 -12.61 -10.53 -25.02
C ASN A 329 -13.46 -10.30 -23.74
N GLY A 330 -13.26 -9.18 -23.04
CA GLY A 330 -14.04 -8.81 -21.87
C GLY A 330 -13.55 -9.43 -20.54
N LYS A 331 -12.40 -10.11 -20.52
CA LYS A 331 -11.82 -10.60 -19.25
C LYS A 331 -11.33 -9.42 -18.42
N PRO A 332 -11.73 -9.30 -17.13
CA PRO A 332 -11.24 -8.27 -16.24
C PRO A 332 -9.71 -8.30 -16.12
N ILE A 333 -9.07 -7.13 -16.11
CA ILE A 333 -7.63 -6.94 -15.94
C ILE A 333 -7.36 -6.15 -14.67
N SER A 334 -8.02 -5.00 -14.49
CA SER A 334 -7.84 -4.11 -13.35
C SER A 334 -9.17 -3.46 -12.98
N ARG A 335 -9.43 -3.31 -11.69
CA ARG A 335 -10.60 -2.63 -11.15
C ARG A 335 -10.18 -1.77 -9.97
N ASN A 336 -10.54 -0.49 -9.98
CA ASN A 336 -10.15 0.43 -8.92
C ASN A 336 -11.35 1.28 -8.49
N VAL A 337 -11.51 1.50 -7.20
CA VAL A 337 -12.56 2.35 -6.63
C VAL A 337 -11.94 3.38 -5.70
N TYR A 338 -12.25 4.65 -5.97
CA TYR A 338 -11.83 5.79 -5.15
C TYR A 338 -13.03 6.39 -4.44
N TRP A 339 -12.80 6.88 -3.23
CA TRP A 339 -13.74 7.73 -2.49
C TRP A 339 -13.10 9.10 -2.31
N LEU A 340 -13.71 10.10 -2.90
CA LEU A 340 -13.17 11.44 -3.02
C LEU A 340 -14.13 12.48 -2.42
N SER A 341 -13.61 13.66 -2.15
CA SER A 341 -14.41 14.80 -1.69
C SER A 341 -14.38 15.94 -2.70
N THR A 342 -15.48 16.67 -2.80
CA THR A 342 -15.51 17.96 -3.51
C THR A 342 -14.73 19.05 -2.77
N GLN A 343 -14.37 18.81 -1.51
CA GLN A 343 -13.40 19.59 -0.74
C GLN A 343 -12.07 18.83 -0.74
N ALA A 344 -11.12 19.27 -1.55
CA ALA A 344 -9.80 18.64 -1.61
C ALA A 344 -8.93 18.97 -0.39
N ASP A 345 -7.95 18.10 -0.12
CA ASP A 345 -6.86 18.42 0.80
C ASP A 345 -6.01 19.58 0.25
N GLU A 346 -5.53 20.47 1.12
CA GLU A 346 -4.59 21.53 0.79
C GLU A 346 -3.34 21.43 1.65
N LEU A 347 -2.18 21.36 0.98
CA LEU A 347 -0.87 21.20 1.57
C LEU A 347 -0.19 22.54 1.81
N ASP A 348 0.43 22.71 2.97
CA ASP A 348 1.29 23.83 3.30
C ASP A 348 2.75 23.54 2.94
N TRP A 349 3.08 23.70 1.68
CA TRP A 349 4.43 23.44 1.18
C TRP A 349 5.50 24.38 1.77
N ALA A 350 5.12 25.55 2.28
CA ALA A 350 6.06 26.50 2.86
C ALA A 350 6.65 26.04 4.20
N HIS A 351 5.90 25.21 4.93
CA HIS A 351 6.32 24.66 6.22
C HIS A 351 6.63 23.16 6.16
N SER A 352 6.81 22.63 4.95
CA SER A 352 7.20 21.24 4.71
C SER A 352 8.63 20.96 5.12
N ASN A 353 8.87 19.74 5.58
CA ASN A 353 10.21 19.20 5.81
C ASN A 353 10.24 17.69 5.45
N TRP A 354 11.38 17.05 5.65
CA TRP A 354 11.57 15.63 5.37
C TRP A 354 10.64 14.71 6.18
N TYR A 355 10.12 15.16 7.31
CA TYR A 355 9.27 14.36 8.19
C TYR A 355 7.79 14.55 7.87
N LEU A 356 7.33 15.79 7.69
CA LEU A 356 5.92 16.17 7.62
C LEU A 356 5.72 17.32 6.63
N THR A 357 4.64 17.27 5.88
CA THR A 357 4.03 18.42 5.19
C THR A 357 2.70 18.75 5.87
N PRO A 358 2.55 19.92 6.52
CA PRO A 358 1.29 20.28 7.15
C PRO A 358 0.13 20.40 6.15
N VAL A 359 -1.09 20.20 6.64
CA VAL A 359 -2.32 20.30 5.85
C VAL A 359 -3.19 21.43 6.41
N THR A 360 -3.53 22.39 5.57
CA THR A 360 -4.36 23.55 5.94
C THR A 360 -5.84 23.28 5.80
N ARG A 361 -6.23 22.38 4.89
CA ARG A 361 -7.60 21.93 4.70
C ARG A 361 -7.60 20.43 4.35
N TYR A 362 -8.45 19.67 5.00
CA TYR A 362 -8.59 18.24 4.81
C TYR A 362 -9.79 17.93 3.90
N ALA A 363 -9.69 16.89 3.08
CA ALA A 363 -10.82 16.34 2.35
C ALA A 363 -11.94 15.93 3.33
N ASP A 364 -13.17 16.25 3.00
CA ASP A 364 -14.32 15.91 3.84
C ASP A 364 -14.93 14.58 3.36
N LEU A 365 -14.60 13.51 4.03
CA LEU A 365 -15.11 12.15 3.83
C LEU A 365 -16.09 11.72 4.93
N THR A 366 -16.47 12.66 5.82
CA THR A 366 -17.42 12.39 6.91
C THR A 366 -18.78 11.87 6.43
N PRO A 367 -19.28 12.21 5.21
CA PRO A 367 -20.52 11.65 4.68
C PRO A 367 -20.52 10.12 4.53
N LEU A 368 -19.36 9.47 4.45
CA LEU A 368 -19.28 8.00 4.43
C LEU A 368 -19.92 7.37 5.69
N GLN A 369 -19.92 8.08 6.83
CA GLN A 369 -20.58 7.60 8.05
C GLN A 369 -22.12 7.52 7.93
N SER A 370 -22.71 8.17 6.92
CA SER A 370 -24.15 8.15 6.65
C SER A 370 -24.58 7.11 5.63
N LEU A 371 -23.64 6.32 5.09
CA LEU A 371 -23.99 5.24 4.17
C LEU A 371 -24.96 4.27 4.85
N PRO A 372 -26.10 3.94 4.20
CA PRO A 372 -26.98 2.89 4.69
C PRO A 372 -26.24 1.56 4.82
N THR A 373 -26.69 0.72 5.74
CA THR A 373 -26.21 -0.65 5.83
C THR A 373 -26.41 -1.38 4.50
N ALA A 374 -25.33 -1.91 3.96
CA ALA A 374 -25.38 -2.73 2.74
C ALA A 374 -25.64 -4.20 3.08
N THR A 375 -26.35 -4.88 2.19
CA THR A 375 -26.54 -6.31 2.24
C THR A 375 -25.45 -6.98 1.41
N ALA A 376 -24.75 -7.95 1.97
CA ALA A 376 -23.83 -8.80 1.23
C ALA A 376 -24.11 -10.27 1.54
N THR A 377 -23.75 -11.16 0.64
CA THR A 377 -23.75 -12.62 0.85
C THR A 377 -22.35 -13.16 0.55
N VAL A 378 -21.96 -14.19 1.28
CA VAL A 378 -20.63 -14.79 1.21
C VAL A 378 -20.76 -16.28 0.95
N ARG A 379 -19.99 -16.79 -0.02
CA ARG A 379 -19.78 -18.22 -0.24
C ARG A 379 -18.29 -18.51 -0.18
N ALA A 380 -17.88 -19.53 0.55
CA ALA A 380 -16.49 -19.92 0.68
C ALA A 380 -16.32 -21.41 0.40
N THR A 381 -15.37 -21.73 -0.46
CA THR A 381 -14.93 -23.11 -0.78
C THR A 381 -13.42 -23.20 -0.64
N MET A 382 -12.90 -24.42 -0.48
CA MET A 382 -11.48 -24.67 -0.33
C MET A 382 -11.06 -25.96 -1.04
N GLN A 383 -9.88 -25.94 -1.65
CA GLN A 383 -9.21 -27.08 -2.26
C GLN A 383 -7.86 -27.29 -1.61
N HIS A 384 -7.46 -28.56 -1.42
CA HIS A 384 -6.14 -28.92 -0.91
C HIS A 384 -5.15 -29.10 -2.09
N GLU A 385 -4.02 -28.41 -2.04
CA GLU A 385 -2.90 -28.53 -3.00
C GLU A 385 -1.58 -28.84 -2.26
N GLY A 386 -1.31 -30.11 -2.02
CA GLY A 386 -0.10 -30.54 -1.31
C GLY A 386 -0.12 -30.14 0.17
N ALA A 387 0.79 -29.26 0.57
CA ALA A 387 0.89 -28.73 1.94
C ALA A 387 0.11 -27.41 2.13
N GLU A 388 -0.54 -26.92 1.10
CA GLU A 388 -1.27 -25.66 1.10
C GLU A 388 -2.75 -25.87 0.79
N ASP A 389 -3.55 -24.93 1.26
CA ASP A 389 -4.96 -24.80 0.94
C ASP A 389 -5.18 -23.56 0.07
N ILE A 390 -6.07 -23.67 -0.89
CA ILE A 390 -6.56 -22.55 -1.69
C ILE A 390 -8.03 -22.35 -1.41
N ALA A 391 -8.37 -21.27 -0.72
CA ALA A 391 -9.76 -20.86 -0.53
C ALA A 391 -10.21 -19.95 -1.68
N SER A 392 -11.47 -20.12 -2.09
CA SER A 392 -12.19 -19.21 -3.00
C SER A 392 -13.37 -18.62 -2.24
N VAL A 393 -13.37 -17.30 -2.09
CA VAL A 393 -14.41 -16.55 -1.37
C VAL A 393 -15.14 -15.65 -2.34
N THR A 394 -16.42 -15.91 -2.58
CA THR A 394 -17.28 -15.10 -3.44
C THR A 394 -18.14 -14.18 -2.58
N LEU A 395 -17.94 -12.87 -2.79
CA LEU A 395 -18.77 -11.81 -2.22
C LEU A 395 -19.80 -11.39 -3.25
N THR A 396 -21.06 -11.24 -2.85
CA THR A 396 -22.12 -10.77 -3.73
C THR A 396 -22.97 -9.73 -3.01
N VAL A 397 -23.15 -8.58 -3.65
CA VAL A 397 -24.10 -7.54 -3.21
C VAL A 397 -25.35 -7.65 -4.07
N PRO A 398 -26.48 -8.12 -3.53
CA PRO A 398 -27.68 -8.34 -4.34
C PRO A 398 -28.21 -7.02 -4.89
N PRO A 399 -28.90 -7.01 -6.04
CA PRO A 399 -29.49 -5.80 -6.62
C PRO A 399 -30.48 -5.06 -5.69
N SER A 400 -31.01 -5.75 -4.70
CA SER A 400 -31.91 -5.19 -3.69
C SER A 400 -31.19 -4.44 -2.57
N SER A 401 -29.86 -4.49 -2.50
CA SER A 401 -29.09 -3.69 -1.54
C SER A 401 -29.30 -2.20 -1.80
N LYS A 402 -29.49 -1.44 -0.73
CA LYS A 402 -29.76 0.00 -0.81
C LYS A 402 -28.52 0.87 -0.96
N ALA A 403 -27.35 0.31 -0.75
CA ALA A 403 -26.08 1.01 -0.76
C ALA A 403 -24.97 0.14 -1.35
N VAL A 404 -23.89 0.79 -1.76
CA VAL A 404 -22.60 0.17 -2.01
C VAL A 404 -22.11 -0.55 -0.75
N ALA A 405 -21.56 -1.74 -0.89
CA ALA A 405 -20.85 -2.43 0.18
C ALA A 405 -19.38 -1.96 0.14
N LEU A 406 -19.08 -0.94 0.96
CA LEU A 406 -17.81 -0.25 0.94
C LEU A 406 -16.77 -0.99 1.75
N PHE A 407 -15.60 -1.20 1.16
CA PHE A 407 -14.37 -1.64 1.83
C PHE A 407 -14.57 -2.92 2.63
N GLN A 408 -14.94 -4.00 1.93
CA GLN A 408 -15.18 -5.31 2.53
C GLN A 408 -13.85 -6.02 2.76
N HIS A 409 -13.52 -6.24 4.02
CA HIS A 409 -12.36 -7.01 4.47
C HIS A 409 -12.74 -8.48 4.69
N VAL A 410 -11.92 -9.38 4.15
CA VAL A 410 -12.09 -10.84 4.27
C VAL A 410 -10.93 -11.41 5.07
N SER A 411 -11.25 -12.18 6.09
CA SER A 411 -10.28 -12.95 6.85
C SER A 411 -10.66 -14.43 6.91
N ILE A 412 -9.67 -15.29 7.15
CA ILE A 412 -9.88 -16.73 7.40
C ILE A 412 -9.40 -17.04 8.80
N LYS A 413 -10.29 -17.57 9.64
CA LYS A 413 -9.99 -18.08 10.98
C LYS A 413 -9.91 -19.59 10.96
N ARG A 414 -9.09 -20.17 11.81
CA ARG A 414 -8.88 -21.62 11.92
C ARG A 414 -10.15 -22.35 12.34
N SER A 415 -11.04 -21.68 13.07
CA SER A 415 -12.36 -22.14 13.50
C SER A 415 -13.24 -20.93 13.85
N ALA A 416 -14.53 -21.14 14.10
CA ALA A 416 -15.41 -20.09 14.59
C ALA A 416 -14.88 -19.49 15.91
N GLY A 417 -14.65 -18.18 15.93
CA GLY A 417 -14.06 -17.46 17.07
C GLY A 417 -12.59 -17.81 17.37
N GLY A 418 -11.93 -18.56 16.49
CA GLY A 418 -10.53 -18.95 16.62
C GLY A 418 -9.56 -17.89 16.09
N GLU A 419 -8.27 -18.25 16.11
CA GLU A 419 -7.18 -17.41 15.61
C GLU A 419 -7.22 -17.27 14.09
N LEU A 420 -6.66 -16.17 13.58
CA LEU A 420 -6.45 -15.95 12.16
C LEU A 420 -5.53 -17.03 11.56
N THR A 421 -5.78 -17.37 10.32
CA THR A 421 -4.91 -18.23 9.51
C THR A 421 -3.84 -17.35 8.87
N LEU A 422 -2.63 -17.36 9.42
CA LEU A 422 -1.50 -16.56 8.97
C LEU A 422 -0.23 -17.43 8.87
N PRO A 423 0.71 -17.11 7.97
CA PRO A 423 0.59 -16.11 6.89
C PRO A 423 -0.43 -16.54 5.83
N ILE A 424 -1.03 -15.57 5.15
CA ILE A 424 -2.04 -15.78 4.11
C ILE A 424 -1.76 -14.88 2.90
N LEU A 425 -1.89 -15.43 1.70
CA LEU A 425 -1.69 -14.71 0.45
C LEU A 425 -3.02 -14.54 -0.28
N TRP A 426 -3.59 -13.36 -0.23
CA TRP A 426 -4.82 -13.00 -0.91
C TRP A 426 -4.57 -12.54 -2.35
N SER A 427 -5.46 -12.89 -3.29
CA SER A 427 -5.50 -12.28 -4.63
C SER A 427 -5.80 -10.79 -4.57
N ASP A 428 -6.76 -10.38 -3.75
CA ASP A 428 -7.16 -9.03 -3.42
C ASP A 428 -7.94 -9.02 -2.10
N ASN A 429 -8.16 -7.83 -1.49
CA ASN A 429 -9.00 -7.66 -0.30
C ASN A 429 -9.43 -6.18 -0.18
N ASP A 430 -10.18 -5.85 0.90
CA ASP A 430 -10.66 -4.50 1.15
C ASP A 430 -11.49 -3.95 -0.03
N VAL A 431 -12.31 -4.79 -0.62
CA VAL A 431 -13.00 -4.54 -1.89
C VAL A 431 -14.33 -3.82 -1.71
N THR A 432 -14.68 -3.00 -2.69
CA THR A 432 -15.94 -2.27 -2.73
C THR A 432 -16.81 -2.78 -3.86
N LEU A 433 -18.05 -3.17 -3.57
CA LEU A 433 -18.99 -3.71 -4.54
C LEU A 433 -20.31 -2.94 -4.55
N TRP A 434 -20.82 -2.69 -5.75
CA TRP A 434 -22.12 -2.05 -5.98
C TRP A 434 -23.26 -3.08 -5.97
N PRO A 435 -24.52 -2.65 -5.74
CA PRO A 435 -25.69 -3.53 -5.88
C PRO A 435 -25.71 -4.20 -7.27
N GLY A 436 -25.81 -5.53 -7.26
CA GLY A 436 -25.77 -6.37 -8.46
C GLY A 436 -24.39 -6.92 -8.82
N GLU A 437 -23.33 -6.55 -8.10
CA GLU A 437 -21.97 -7.04 -8.36
C GLU A 437 -21.62 -8.26 -7.51
N SER A 438 -20.70 -9.06 -8.06
CA SER A 438 -20.11 -10.22 -7.39
C SER A 438 -18.63 -10.28 -7.73
N LEU A 439 -17.79 -10.64 -6.74
CA LEU A 439 -16.35 -10.78 -6.89
C LEU A 439 -15.87 -12.02 -6.14
N THR A 440 -14.99 -12.80 -6.76
CA THR A 440 -14.34 -13.94 -6.11
C THR A 440 -12.90 -13.60 -5.80
N LEU A 441 -12.54 -13.71 -4.54
CA LEU A 441 -11.18 -13.59 -4.01
C LEU A 441 -10.62 -14.98 -3.77
N THR A 442 -9.32 -15.14 -3.99
CA THR A 442 -8.62 -16.39 -3.65
C THR A 442 -7.59 -16.13 -2.56
N ALA A 443 -7.42 -17.09 -1.68
CA ALA A 443 -6.41 -17.05 -0.62
C ALA A 443 -5.62 -18.36 -0.60
N ARG A 444 -4.29 -18.25 -0.47
CA ARG A 444 -3.39 -19.40 -0.31
C ARG A 444 -2.73 -19.34 1.06
N PHE A 445 -2.72 -20.44 1.78
CA PHE A 445 -2.17 -20.57 3.13
C PHE A 445 -1.79 -22.02 3.43
N ALA A 446 -0.96 -22.22 4.46
CA ALA A 446 -0.61 -23.57 4.92
C ALA A 446 -1.83 -24.26 5.54
N THR A 447 -2.01 -25.55 5.25
CA THR A 447 -3.16 -26.34 5.73
C THR A 447 -3.25 -26.33 7.27
N PRO A 448 -4.35 -25.82 7.88
CA PRO A 448 -4.46 -25.62 9.32
C PRO A 448 -4.95 -26.87 10.08
N GLY A 449 -4.50 -28.06 9.79
CA GLY A 449 -4.90 -29.26 10.52
C GLY A 449 -6.38 -29.62 10.35
N ALA A 450 -6.98 -30.33 11.35
CA ALA A 450 -8.31 -30.95 11.22
C ALA A 450 -9.52 -30.03 11.48
N ALA A 451 -9.32 -28.76 11.83
CA ALA A 451 -10.42 -27.82 12.11
C ALA A 451 -11.03 -27.28 10.80
N THR A 452 -12.34 -27.05 10.79
CA THR A 452 -13.02 -26.40 9.66
C THR A 452 -12.79 -24.90 9.73
N PRO A 453 -12.07 -24.30 8.74
CA PRO A 453 -11.87 -22.87 8.70
C PRO A 453 -13.19 -22.11 8.52
N VAL A 454 -13.20 -20.87 9.00
CA VAL A 454 -14.33 -19.96 8.88
C VAL A 454 -13.86 -18.68 8.19
N VAL A 455 -14.58 -18.28 7.15
CA VAL A 455 -14.42 -16.96 6.53
C VAL A 455 -15.25 -15.95 7.31
N GLU A 456 -14.64 -14.85 7.71
CA GLU A 456 -15.32 -13.67 8.23
C GLU A 456 -15.16 -12.52 7.23
N VAL A 457 -16.27 -11.84 6.96
CA VAL A 457 -16.32 -10.66 6.10
C VAL A 457 -16.95 -9.52 6.88
N SER A 458 -16.30 -8.40 6.92
CA SER A 458 -16.84 -7.14 7.47
C SER A 458 -16.55 -5.99 6.50
N GLY A 459 -17.24 -4.87 6.62
CA GLY A 459 -16.97 -3.71 5.79
C GLY A 459 -17.41 -2.42 6.46
N TRP A 460 -17.09 -1.29 5.87
CA TRP A 460 -17.46 0.02 6.43
C TRP A 460 -18.94 0.12 6.83
N ASN A 461 -19.80 -0.36 5.95
CA ASN A 461 -21.26 -0.38 6.17
C ASN A 461 -21.87 -1.79 5.97
N VAL A 462 -21.04 -2.82 6.05
CA VAL A 462 -21.45 -4.24 5.98
C VAL A 462 -21.26 -4.86 7.36
N PRO A 463 -22.33 -5.36 8.00
CA PRO A 463 -22.21 -6.12 9.24
C PRO A 463 -21.35 -7.37 9.04
N THR A 464 -20.66 -7.79 10.09
CA THR A 464 -19.85 -9.01 10.04
C THR A 464 -20.68 -10.24 9.66
N ILE A 465 -20.19 -10.96 8.67
CA ILE A 465 -20.76 -12.21 8.16
C ILE A 465 -19.73 -13.32 8.36
N SER A 466 -20.11 -14.40 9.02
CA SER A 466 -19.24 -15.57 9.22
C SER A 466 -19.84 -16.78 8.52
N VAL A 467 -19.05 -17.45 7.70
CA VAL A 467 -19.47 -18.68 6.98
C VAL A 467 -18.39 -19.77 7.09
N PRO A 468 -18.77 -21.04 7.31
CA PRO A 468 -17.81 -22.13 7.24
C PRO A 468 -17.30 -22.30 5.81
N VAL A 469 -16.04 -22.72 5.67
CA VAL A 469 -15.44 -23.03 4.37
C VAL A 469 -15.81 -24.46 3.97
N ALA A 470 -16.49 -24.62 2.83
CA ALA A 470 -16.84 -25.95 2.29
C ALA A 470 -15.60 -26.55 1.57
N VAL A 471 -15.20 -27.75 1.92
CA VAL A 471 -14.12 -28.47 1.23
C VAL A 471 -14.68 -29.10 -0.06
N GLU A 472 -14.11 -28.73 -1.20
CA GLU A 472 -14.47 -29.33 -2.50
C GLU A 472 -13.81 -30.70 -2.63
N SER A 473 -14.63 -31.74 -2.89
CA SER A 473 -14.10 -33.06 -3.20
C SER A 473 -13.47 -33.09 -4.60
N ARG A 474 -12.32 -33.75 -4.76
CA ARG A 474 -11.58 -33.87 -6.05
C ARG A 474 -12.44 -34.33 -7.23
N THR A 475 -13.59 -34.94 -7.00
CA THR A 475 -14.50 -35.46 -8.03
C THR A 475 -15.28 -34.37 -8.77
N ALA A 476 -15.54 -33.22 -8.16
CA ALA A 476 -16.31 -32.11 -8.76
C ALA A 476 -15.45 -31.27 -9.73
N ALA A 477 -14.16 -31.09 -9.43
CA ALA A 477 -13.24 -30.27 -10.23
C ALA A 477 -12.92 -30.85 -11.63
N LEU A 478 -13.10 -32.14 -11.84
CA LEU A 478 -12.91 -32.79 -13.15
C LEU A 478 -14.11 -32.64 -14.08
N GLN A 479 -15.30 -32.35 -13.55
CA GLN A 479 -16.48 -32.14 -14.39
C GLN A 479 -16.58 -30.72 -14.95
N GLU A 480 -16.09 -29.70 -14.25
CA GLU A 480 -16.12 -28.32 -14.74
C GLU A 480 -15.02 -28.01 -15.78
N ARG A 481 -13.95 -28.81 -15.88
CA ARG A 481 -12.91 -28.66 -16.91
C ARG A 481 -13.26 -29.28 -18.25
N ASN A 482 -14.37 -30.01 -18.35
CA ASN A 482 -14.83 -30.72 -19.55
C ASN A 482 -16.08 -30.08 -20.19
N HIS A 483 -16.48 -28.92 -19.77
CA HIS A 483 -17.49 -28.07 -20.40
C HIS A 483 -16.89 -26.70 -20.73
#